data_242fa43e70b125e8e3202134c6834d2d
#
_entry.id   242fa43e70b125e8e3202134c6834d2d
#
_cell.length_a   1.000
_cell.length_b   1.000
_cell.length_c   1.000
_cell.angle_alpha   90.00
_cell.angle_beta   90.00
_cell.angle_gamma   90.00
#
_symmetry.space_group_name_H-M   'P 1'
#
loop_
_entity.id
_entity.type
_entity.pdbx_description
1 polymer ?
#
loop_
_entity_poly.entity_id
_entity_poly.type
_entity_poly.pdbx_seq_one_letter_code
_entity_poly.pdbx_strand_id
1 'polypeptide(L)'
;MKSQKNIALIIAGGSGQRMQQQIPKQFLNVNDKPVIIYTLEAFQNHPDIDEIGVICIEGWHDILRAYARQYKIDKLKWVLPGGENGQGSIRNGVMEAERRYGKDDILLIHDAIRPMVSHEVISDCIVQCKRHGSAITVTPCNTAVLRKSGDETSDEVVPRDQLAMTQTPQALPIGKAADLHRRALEVGITNSVATCTLLIEMGEEVHFSIGSELNIKLTTPDDLKIFKALLALQKEG
;
A
#
# COMPACT_ATOMS: atom_id res chain seq x y z
N MET A 1 -4.45 16.14 -25.83
CA MET A 1 -4.40 16.11 -24.34
C MET A 1 -3.61 14.87 -23.94
N LYS A 2 -2.63 14.95 -23.03
CA LYS A 2 -1.97 13.74 -22.48
C LYS A 2 -3.04 12.94 -21.73
N SER A 3 -3.13 11.63 -21.97
CA SER A 3 -4.01 10.78 -21.17
C SER A 3 -3.55 10.78 -19.72
N GLN A 4 -4.48 10.81 -18.76
CA GLN A 4 -4.23 10.70 -17.34
C GLN A 4 -3.52 9.37 -17.06
N LYS A 5 -2.41 9.41 -16.33
CA LYS A 5 -1.65 8.23 -15.92
C LYS A 5 -2.07 7.71 -14.55
N ASN A 6 -1.88 6.41 -14.34
CA ASN A 6 -2.03 5.76 -13.04
C ASN A 6 -0.65 5.23 -12.61
N ILE A 7 -0.14 5.74 -11.49
CA ILE A 7 1.19 5.45 -10.97
C ILE A 7 1.05 4.62 -9.69
N ALA A 8 1.68 3.46 -9.63
CA ALA A 8 1.77 2.68 -8.40
C ALA A 8 2.97 3.14 -7.56
N LEU A 9 2.72 3.53 -6.32
CA LEU A 9 3.73 3.85 -5.32
C LEU A 9 3.78 2.72 -4.30
N ILE A 10 4.81 1.90 -4.37
CA ILE A 10 4.98 0.73 -3.50
C ILE A 10 5.84 1.09 -2.30
N ILE A 11 5.29 0.92 -1.09
CA ILE A 11 5.94 1.27 0.16
C ILE A 11 6.66 0.05 0.73
N ALA A 12 7.98 0.06 0.64
CA ALA A 12 8.90 -0.98 1.07
C ALA A 12 9.98 -0.45 2.06
N GLY A 13 9.73 0.67 2.73
CA GLY A 13 10.69 1.33 3.64
C GLY A 13 10.78 0.72 5.03
N GLY A 14 9.87 -0.16 5.43
CA GLY A 14 9.82 -0.73 6.77
C GLY A 14 10.90 -1.78 7.03
N SER A 15 11.55 -1.73 8.22
CA SER A 15 12.59 -2.69 8.64
C SER A 15 12.07 -4.07 9.03
N GLY A 16 10.76 -4.21 9.27
CA GLY A 16 10.15 -5.52 9.58
C GLY A 16 10.53 -6.11 10.95
N GLN A 17 10.87 -5.29 11.95
CA GLN A 17 11.35 -5.71 13.27
C GLN A 17 10.49 -6.82 13.94
N ARG A 18 9.18 -6.83 13.71
CA ARG A 18 8.26 -7.85 14.24
C ARG A 18 8.51 -9.28 13.71
N MET A 19 9.24 -9.41 12.60
CA MET A 19 9.60 -10.73 12.03
C MET A 19 10.88 -11.33 12.60
N GLN A 20 11.61 -10.58 13.45
CA GLN A 20 12.88 -11.01 14.12
C GLN A 20 13.92 -11.60 13.13
N GLN A 21 13.96 -11.12 11.89
CA GLN A 21 14.88 -11.60 10.86
C GLN A 21 15.84 -10.50 10.43
N GLN A 22 17.06 -10.90 10.01
CA GLN A 22 18.07 -9.99 9.49
C GLN A 22 17.70 -9.41 8.10
N ILE A 23 16.89 -10.16 7.34
CA ILE A 23 16.40 -9.75 6.01
C ILE A 23 15.06 -9.02 6.21
N PRO A 24 14.87 -7.81 5.64
CA PRO A 24 13.58 -7.13 5.68
C PRO A 24 12.48 -7.99 5.06
N LYS A 25 11.31 -8.03 5.70
CA LYS A 25 10.22 -8.96 5.38
C LYS A 25 9.76 -8.93 3.92
N GLN A 26 9.83 -7.77 3.26
CA GLN A 26 9.48 -7.60 1.85
C GLN A 26 10.47 -8.32 0.91
N PHE A 27 11.67 -8.66 1.38
CA PHE A 27 12.71 -9.39 0.65
C PHE A 27 12.81 -10.86 1.06
N LEU A 28 11.96 -11.34 1.98
CA LEU A 28 11.89 -12.76 2.30
C LEU A 28 11.41 -13.55 1.09
N ASN A 29 12.06 -14.70 0.83
CA ASN A 29 11.69 -15.55 -0.28
C ASN A 29 10.53 -16.48 0.08
N VAL A 30 9.59 -16.57 -0.85
CA VAL A 30 8.54 -17.57 -0.88
C VAL A 30 8.60 -18.23 -2.25
N ASN A 31 8.78 -19.56 -2.31
CA ASN A 31 8.98 -20.31 -3.56
C ASN A 31 10.08 -19.66 -4.45
N ASP A 32 11.26 -19.39 -3.85
CA ASP A 32 12.44 -18.80 -4.47
C ASP A 32 12.26 -17.38 -5.08
N LYS A 33 11.16 -16.72 -4.75
CA LYS A 33 10.86 -15.35 -5.20
C LYS A 33 10.64 -14.43 -4.00
N PRO A 34 11.26 -13.22 -3.93
CA PRO A 34 11.00 -12.24 -2.88
C PRO A 34 9.54 -11.78 -2.85
N VAL A 35 8.98 -11.60 -1.65
CA VAL A 35 7.59 -11.13 -1.45
C VAL A 35 7.27 -9.88 -2.26
N ILE A 36 8.18 -8.89 -2.24
CA ILE A 36 7.98 -7.63 -2.98
C ILE A 36 7.79 -7.86 -4.49
N ILE A 37 8.40 -8.90 -5.06
CA ILE A 37 8.28 -9.18 -6.50
C ILE A 37 6.87 -9.64 -6.84
N TYR A 38 6.22 -10.44 -6.01
CA TYR A 38 4.81 -10.79 -6.22
C TYR A 38 3.92 -9.55 -6.25
N THR A 39 4.17 -8.61 -5.32
CA THR A 39 3.45 -7.32 -5.31
C THR A 39 3.73 -6.52 -6.58
N LEU A 40 5.00 -6.40 -6.98
CA LEU A 40 5.37 -5.66 -8.19
C LEU A 40 4.80 -6.28 -9.46
N GLU A 41 4.74 -7.61 -9.55
CA GLU A 41 4.13 -8.32 -10.69
C GLU A 41 2.63 -8.03 -10.83
N ALA A 42 1.89 -7.90 -9.72
CA ALA A 42 0.47 -7.54 -9.78
C ALA A 42 0.26 -6.18 -10.47
N PHE A 43 1.08 -5.19 -10.16
CA PHE A 43 1.02 -3.87 -10.80
C PHE A 43 1.68 -3.84 -12.20
N GLN A 44 2.76 -4.62 -12.41
CA GLN A 44 3.41 -4.76 -13.71
C GLN A 44 2.44 -5.31 -14.76
N ASN A 45 1.65 -6.32 -14.39
CA ASN A 45 0.75 -7.02 -15.29
C ASN A 45 -0.62 -6.34 -15.42
N HIS A 46 -0.93 -5.34 -14.59
CA HIS A 46 -2.19 -4.61 -14.66
C HIS A 46 -2.20 -3.65 -15.86
N PRO A 47 -3.22 -3.71 -16.76
CA PRO A 47 -3.24 -2.91 -18.00
C PRO A 47 -3.30 -1.40 -17.74
N ASP A 48 -4.01 -0.98 -16.69
CA ASP A 48 -4.24 0.45 -16.40
C ASP A 48 -3.14 1.07 -15.52
N ILE A 49 -2.11 0.34 -15.14
CA ILE A 49 -0.95 0.90 -14.44
C ILE A 49 0.13 1.26 -15.46
N ASP A 50 0.53 2.53 -15.49
CA ASP A 50 1.53 3.03 -16.43
C ASP A 50 2.94 2.87 -15.92
N GLU A 51 3.19 3.24 -14.67
CA GLU A 51 4.53 3.25 -14.08
C GLU A 51 4.48 2.85 -12.60
N ILE A 52 5.62 2.39 -12.09
CA ILE A 52 5.80 1.98 -10.69
C ILE A 52 6.97 2.78 -10.10
N GLY A 53 6.76 3.34 -8.92
CA GLY A 53 7.80 3.86 -8.05
C GLY A 53 7.85 3.06 -6.75
N VAL A 54 9.03 2.93 -6.16
CA VAL A 54 9.20 2.20 -4.90
C VAL A 54 9.92 3.06 -3.87
N ILE A 55 9.39 3.14 -2.67
CA ILE A 55 10.11 3.63 -1.50
C ILE A 55 10.71 2.42 -0.80
N CYS A 56 12.03 2.30 -0.84
CA CYS A 56 12.78 1.13 -0.40
C CYS A 56 13.60 1.44 0.85
N ILE A 57 13.71 0.45 1.73
CA ILE A 57 14.62 0.52 2.89
C ILE A 57 16.07 0.74 2.44
N GLU A 58 16.80 1.53 3.19
CA GLU A 58 18.21 1.83 2.95
C GLU A 58 19.06 0.55 2.82
N GLY A 59 20.04 0.55 1.91
CA GLY A 59 20.92 -0.59 1.62
C GLY A 59 20.32 -1.68 0.71
N TRP A 60 19.02 -1.60 0.35
CA TRP A 60 18.35 -2.61 -0.48
C TRP A 60 17.97 -2.13 -1.88
N HIS A 61 18.31 -0.91 -2.25
CA HIS A 61 17.94 -0.30 -3.53
C HIS A 61 18.49 -1.07 -4.73
N ASP A 62 19.78 -1.45 -4.71
CA ASP A 62 20.43 -2.14 -5.81
C ASP A 62 19.97 -3.60 -5.91
N ILE A 63 19.70 -4.23 -4.76
CA ILE A 63 19.11 -5.56 -4.70
C ILE A 63 17.71 -5.55 -5.32
N LEU A 64 16.89 -4.56 -4.97
CA LEU A 64 15.57 -4.38 -5.57
C LEU A 64 15.65 -4.19 -7.08
N ARG A 65 16.55 -3.34 -7.56
CA ARG A 65 16.76 -3.13 -9.00
C ARG A 65 17.23 -4.39 -9.71
N ALA A 66 18.09 -5.19 -9.07
CA ALA A 66 18.55 -6.47 -9.61
C ALA A 66 17.37 -7.45 -9.77
N TYR A 67 16.56 -7.60 -8.74
CA TYR A 67 15.34 -8.42 -8.80
C TYR A 67 14.35 -7.89 -9.85
N ALA A 68 14.11 -6.58 -9.91
CA ALA A 68 13.21 -6.00 -10.91
C ALA A 68 13.64 -6.34 -12.35
N ARG A 69 14.96 -6.30 -12.64
CA ARG A 69 15.49 -6.73 -13.94
C ARG A 69 15.29 -8.25 -14.15
N GLN A 70 15.62 -9.07 -13.14
CA GLN A 70 15.48 -10.52 -13.22
C GLN A 70 14.04 -10.95 -13.52
N TYR A 71 13.06 -10.29 -12.88
CA TYR A 71 11.64 -10.60 -13.01
C TYR A 71 10.91 -9.70 -14.03
N LYS A 72 11.64 -8.93 -14.86
CA LYS A 72 11.10 -8.08 -15.94
C LYS A 72 10.01 -7.09 -15.46
N ILE A 73 10.28 -6.42 -14.34
CA ILE A 73 9.40 -5.35 -13.84
C ILE A 73 9.73 -4.04 -14.60
N ASP A 74 9.33 -3.97 -15.86
CA ASP A 74 9.71 -2.88 -16.78
C ASP A 74 9.01 -1.55 -16.47
N LYS A 75 7.85 -1.60 -15.77
CA LYS A 75 7.14 -0.41 -15.28
C LYS A 75 7.84 0.25 -14.09
N LEU A 76 8.82 -0.39 -13.42
CA LEU A 76 9.60 0.24 -12.35
C LEU A 76 10.50 1.35 -12.90
N LYS A 77 10.18 2.61 -12.58
CA LYS A 77 10.90 3.79 -13.11
C LYS A 77 11.83 4.44 -12.10
N TRP A 78 11.51 4.35 -10.81
CA TRP A 78 12.32 4.99 -9.77
C TRP A 78 12.22 4.24 -8.44
N VAL A 79 13.31 4.34 -7.67
CA VAL A 79 13.45 3.79 -6.32
C VAL A 79 14.08 4.88 -5.46
N LEU A 80 13.46 5.21 -4.34
CA LEU A 80 13.92 6.21 -3.37
C LEU A 80 14.03 5.61 -1.98
N PRO A 81 14.84 6.20 -1.10
CA PRO A 81 14.93 5.79 0.29
C PRO A 81 13.63 6.10 1.07
N GLY A 82 13.40 5.34 2.14
CA GLY A 82 12.34 5.61 3.12
C GLY A 82 12.54 6.92 3.85
N GLY A 83 11.50 7.36 4.54
CA GLY A 83 11.55 8.44 5.51
C GLY A 83 11.75 7.91 6.93
N GLU A 84 11.74 8.80 7.92
CA GLU A 84 11.90 8.47 9.35
C GLU A 84 10.80 7.53 9.86
N ASN A 85 9.62 7.58 9.25
CA ASN A 85 8.46 6.74 9.58
C ASN A 85 7.61 6.43 8.34
N GLY A 86 6.46 5.78 8.53
CA GLY A 86 5.55 5.41 7.46
C GLY A 86 5.04 6.60 6.66
N GLN A 87 4.56 7.65 7.34
CA GLN A 87 4.08 8.89 6.70
C GLN A 87 5.21 9.59 5.93
N GLY A 88 6.40 9.69 6.52
CA GLY A 88 7.58 10.26 5.86
C GLY A 88 7.99 9.49 4.61
N SER A 89 7.90 8.17 4.64
CA SER A 89 8.14 7.31 3.47
C SER A 89 7.12 7.58 2.35
N ILE A 90 5.83 7.63 2.67
CA ILE A 90 4.77 7.96 1.71
C ILE A 90 5.00 9.36 1.15
N ARG A 91 5.27 10.35 2.00
CA ARG A 91 5.55 11.74 1.59
C ARG A 91 6.70 11.81 0.58
N ASN A 92 7.82 11.12 0.82
CA ASN A 92 8.95 11.10 -0.12
C ASN A 92 8.50 10.61 -1.51
N GLY A 93 7.69 9.55 -1.55
CA GLY A 93 7.14 9.02 -2.80
C GLY A 93 6.16 9.98 -3.48
N VAL A 94 5.28 10.62 -2.71
CA VAL A 94 4.30 11.59 -3.21
C VAL A 94 5.00 12.82 -3.82
N MET A 95 6.01 13.38 -3.13
CA MET A 95 6.76 14.53 -3.64
C MET A 95 7.55 14.19 -4.90
N GLU A 96 8.12 12.99 -4.99
CA GLU A 96 8.78 12.54 -6.22
C GLU A 96 7.77 12.32 -7.36
N ALA A 97 6.59 11.78 -7.06
CA ALA A 97 5.54 11.64 -8.06
C ALA A 97 5.09 13.02 -8.57
N GLU A 98 4.88 14.01 -7.70
CA GLU A 98 4.53 15.38 -8.11
C GLU A 98 5.59 16.01 -9.02
N ARG A 99 6.88 15.73 -8.78
CA ARG A 99 7.98 16.23 -9.62
C ARG A 99 7.99 15.61 -11.02
N ARG A 100 7.50 14.36 -11.18
CA ARG A 100 7.58 13.58 -12.43
C ARG A 100 6.34 13.63 -13.28
N TYR A 101 5.18 13.75 -12.65
CA TYR A 101 3.88 13.50 -13.28
C TYR A 101 2.95 14.70 -13.16
N GLY A 102 1.81 14.63 -13.85
CA GLY A 102 0.77 15.66 -13.79
C GLY A 102 0.02 15.64 -12.45
N LYS A 103 -0.52 16.80 -12.04
CA LYS A 103 -1.27 16.92 -10.78
C LYS A 103 -2.56 16.07 -10.76
N ASP A 104 -3.14 15.87 -11.95
CA ASP A 104 -4.36 15.08 -12.13
C ASP A 104 -4.09 13.58 -12.33
N ASP A 105 -2.82 13.16 -12.54
CA ASP A 105 -2.45 11.76 -12.59
C ASP A 105 -2.75 11.09 -11.23
N ILE A 106 -3.13 9.81 -11.25
CA ILE A 106 -3.52 9.08 -10.05
C ILE A 106 -2.31 8.36 -9.44
N LEU A 107 -2.14 8.53 -8.14
CA LEU A 107 -1.17 7.78 -7.33
C LEU A 107 -1.88 6.72 -6.51
N LEU A 108 -1.55 5.45 -6.74
CA LEU A 108 -2.00 4.30 -5.95
C LEU A 108 -0.90 3.95 -4.96
N ILE A 109 -1.11 4.21 -3.69
CA ILE A 109 -0.16 3.91 -2.59
C ILE A 109 -0.45 2.51 -2.07
N HIS A 110 0.55 1.62 -2.13
CA HIS A 110 0.36 0.21 -1.79
C HIS A 110 1.50 -0.36 -0.94
N ASP A 111 1.16 -1.22 0.01
CA ASP A 111 2.14 -1.94 0.85
C ASP A 111 2.90 -3.01 0.04
N ALA A 112 4.22 -2.97 0.03
CA ALA A 112 5.08 -3.98 -0.63
C ALA A 112 4.84 -5.42 -0.14
N ILE A 113 4.19 -5.58 1.00
CA ILE A 113 3.91 -6.83 1.69
C ILE A 113 2.43 -7.26 1.61
N ARG A 114 1.72 -6.80 0.58
CA ARG A 114 0.39 -7.31 0.19
C ARG A 114 0.47 -7.93 -1.22
N PRO A 115 1.11 -9.11 -1.31
CA PRO A 115 1.44 -9.70 -2.61
C PRO A 115 0.24 -10.32 -3.34
N MET A 116 -0.93 -10.38 -2.68
CA MET A 116 -2.15 -11.02 -3.22
C MET A 116 -3.19 -9.99 -3.69
N VAL A 117 -2.78 -8.75 -3.95
CA VAL A 117 -3.68 -7.75 -4.53
C VAL A 117 -4.10 -8.18 -5.93
N SER A 118 -5.42 -8.26 -6.17
CA SER A 118 -5.97 -8.66 -7.46
C SER A 118 -6.09 -7.49 -8.44
N HIS A 119 -6.19 -7.80 -9.73
CA HIS A 119 -6.48 -6.80 -10.77
C HIS A 119 -7.81 -6.08 -10.50
N GLU A 120 -8.82 -6.80 -10.02
CA GLU A 120 -10.13 -6.22 -9.69
C GLU A 120 -10.01 -5.13 -8.60
N VAL A 121 -9.27 -5.40 -7.52
CA VAL A 121 -9.03 -4.43 -6.44
C VAL A 121 -8.30 -3.20 -6.96
N ILE A 122 -7.29 -3.37 -7.82
CA ILE A 122 -6.55 -2.26 -8.43
C ILE A 122 -7.47 -1.44 -9.35
N SER A 123 -8.24 -2.11 -10.22
CA SER A 123 -9.15 -1.45 -11.17
C SER A 123 -10.23 -0.64 -10.45
N ASP A 124 -10.89 -1.23 -9.45
CA ASP A 124 -11.94 -0.51 -8.71
C ASP A 124 -11.37 0.69 -7.95
N CYS A 125 -10.18 0.55 -7.34
CA CYS A 125 -9.51 1.66 -6.67
C CYS A 125 -9.24 2.83 -7.63
N ILE A 126 -8.82 2.56 -8.88
CA ILE A 126 -8.64 3.58 -9.91
C ILE A 126 -9.98 4.23 -10.28
N VAL A 127 -11.02 3.42 -10.51
CA VAL A 127 -12.36 3.91 -10.90
C VAL A 127 -12.95 4.80 -9.81
N GLN A 128 -12.92 4.37 -8.55
CA GLN A 128 -13.46 5.15 -7.44
C GLN A 128 -12.66 6.43 -7.22
N CYS A 129 -11.34 6.39 -7.36
CA CYS A 129 -10.50 7.60 -7.27
C CYS A 129 -10.84 8.61 -8.37
N LYS A 130 -11.03 8.16 -9.61
CA LYS A 130 -11.48 9.02 -10.73
C LYS A 130 -12.84 9.64 -10.48
N ARG A 131 -13.74 8.92 -9.83
CA ARG A 131 -15.11 9.34 -9.57
C ARG A 131 -15.22 10.32 -8.41
N HIS A 132 -14.45 10.10 -7.35
CA HIS A 132 -14.64 10.77 -6.05
C HIS A 132 -13.45 11.62 -5.60
N GLY A 133 -12.30 11.55 -6.30
CA GLY A 133 -11.07 12.26 -5.91
C GLY A 133 -10.31 11.62 -4.73
N SER A 134 -10.75 10.45 -4.27
CA SER A 134 -10.02 9.55 -3.35
C SER A 134 -10.61 8.15 -3.43
N ALA A 135 -9.81 7.12 -3.17
CA ALA A 135 -10.28 5.76 -3.01
C ALA A 135 -9.46 5.01 -1.96
N ILE A 136 -10.14 4.42 -1.01
CA ILE A 136 -9.55 3.63 0.08
C ILE A 136 -10.09 2.21 -0.03
N THR A 137 -9.21 1.26 -0.33
CA THR A 137 -9.60 -0.15 -0.37
C THR A 137 -10.02 -0.63 1.01
N VAL A 138 -11.21 -1.23 1.10
CA VAL A 138 -11.76 -1.72 2.37
C VAL A 138 -12.44 -3.08 2.22
N THR A 139 -12.48 -3.84 3.32
CA THR A 139 -13.36 -5.01 3.48
C THR A 139 -14.30 -4.77 4.66
N PRO A 140 -15.48 -5.42 4.69
CA PRO A 140 -16.35 -5.42 5.87
C PRO A 140 -15.63 -5.98 7.10
N CYS A 141 -15.97 -5.50 8.29
CA CYS A 141 -15.52 -6.10 9.54
C CYS A 141 -16.41 -7.29 9.89
N ASN A 142 -15.92 -8.51 9.72
CA ASN A 142 -16.67 -9.75 9.97
C ASN A 142 -16.45 -10.33 11.37
N THR A 143 -15.56 -9.72 12.17
CA THR A 143 -15.20 -10.16 13.53
C THR A 143 -15.87 -9.26 14.56
N ALA A 144 -16.24 -9.81 15.73
CA ALA A 144 -16.67 -9.01 16.88
C ALA A 144 -15.51 -8.12 17.36
N VAL A 145 -15.78 -6.83 17.59
CA VAL A 145 -14.83 -5.84 18.02
C VAL A 145 -15.24 -5.26 19.36
N LEU A 146 -14.31 -5.23 20.30
CA LEU A 146 -14.50 -4.63 21.61
C LEU A 146 -13.58 -3.40 21.76
N ARG A 147 -14.08 -2.35 22.40
CA ARG A 147 -13.23 -1.24 22.86
C ARG A 147 -12.60 -1.62 24.18
N LYS A 148 -11.28 -1.54 24.28
CA LYS A 148 -10.57 -1.80 25.54
C LYS A 148 -10.91 -0.71 26.55
N SER A 149 -11.31 -1.10 27.76
CA SER A 149 -11.45 -0.23 28.94
C SER A 149 -10.27 -0.35 29.90
N GLY A 150 -9.39 -1.34 29.68
CA GLY A 150 -8.13 -1.60 30.38
C GLY A 150 -7.24 -2.53 29.56
N ASP A 151 -6.11 -2.95 30.11
CA ASP A 151 -5.17 -3.82 29.38
C ASP A 151 -5.76 -5.18 29.04
N GLU A 152 -6.58 -5.73 29.94
CA GLU A 152 -7.17 -7.08 29.84
C GLU A 152 -8.68 -7.09 29.87
N THR A 153 -9.36 -5.92 29.84
CA THR A 153 -10.81 -5.80 30.04
C THR A 153 -11.48 -4.96 28.98
N SER A 154 -12.76 -5.24 28.76
CA SER A 154 -13.65 -4.46 27.91
C SER A 154 -15.08 -4.52 28.46
N ASP A 155 -15.80 -3.42 28.37
CA ASP A 155 -17.21 -3.25 28.73
C ASP A 155 -18.03 -2.63 27.57
N GLU A 156 -17.41 -2.43 26.40
CA GLU A 156 -18.04 -1.82 25.24
C GLU A 156 -17.87 -2.67 23.97
N VAL A 157 -18.98 -2.95 23.30
CA VAL A 157 -19.00 -3.56 21.95
C VAL A 157 -18.98 -2.46 20.92
N VAL A 158 -18.07 -2.54 19.95
CA VAL A 158 -18.09 -1.67 18.77
C VAL A 158 -18.92 -2.34 17.68
N PRO A 159 -20.03 -1.74 17.19
CA PRO A 159 -20.85 -2.31 16.13
C PRO A 159 -20.04 -2.51 14.85
N ARG A 160 -19.87 -3.77 14.44
CA ARG A 160 -19.02 -4.13 13.30
C ARG A 160 -19.55 -3.65 11.95
N ASP A 161 -20.86 -3.48 11.83
CA ASP A 161 -21.55 -2.94 10.65
C ASP A 161 -21.23 -1.45 10.38
N GLN A 162 -20.69 -0.75 11.38
CA GLN A 162 -20.19 0.62 11.28
C GLN A 162 -18.67 0.69 10.98
N LEU A 163 -18.01 -0.46 10.84
CA LEU A 163 -16.56 -0.55 10.66
C LEU A 163 -16.20 -1.04 9.26
N ALA A 164 -15.18 -0.39 8.68
CA ALA A 164 -14.53 -0.82 7.46
C ALA A 164 -13.06 -1.13 7.76
N MET A 165 -12.61 -2.33 7.38
CA MET A 165 -11.21 -2.76 7.53
C MET A 165 -10.40 -2.24 6.36
N THR A 166 -9.51 -1.26 6.60
CA THR A 166 -8.75 -0.63 5.54
C THR A 166 -7.62 -1.50 5.03
N GLN A 167 -7.46 -1.49 3.72
CA GLN A 167 -6.36 -2.13 3.01
C GLN A 167 -5.64 -1.11 2.12
N THR A 168 -4.71 -1.58 1.30
CA THR A 168 -4.14 -0.86 0.16
C THR A 168 -4.37 -1.68 -1.11
N PRO A 169 -4.45 -1.01 -2.29
CA PRO A 169 -4.04 0.36 -2.60
C PRO A 169 -4.97 1.42 -2.01
N GLN A 170 -4.42 2.62 -1.78
CA GLN A 170 -5.16 3.83 -1.46
C GLN A 170 -4.79 4.87 -2.52
N ALA A 171 -5.78 5.44 -3.20
CA ALA A 171 -5.53 6.26 -4.37
C ALA A 171 -5.99 7.71 -4.20
N LEU A 172 -5.18 8.63 -4.71
CA LEU A 172 -5.43 10.07 -4.77
C LEU A 172 -4.88 10.64 -6.09
N PRO A 173 -5.45 11.73 -6.62
CA PRO A 173 -4.74 12.59 -7.55
C PRO A 173 -3.43 13.07 -6.94
N ILE A 174 -2.34 13.08 -7.72
CA ILE A 174 -0.99 13.42 -7.23
C ILE A 174 -0.96 14.80 -6.58
N GLY A 175 -1.59 15.81 -7.20
CA GLY A 175 -1.65 17.15 -6.64
C GLY A 175 -2.35 17.20 -5.28
N LYS A 176 -3.46 16.45 -5.12
CA LYS A 176 -4.16 16.33 -3.85
C LYS A 176 -3.30 15.65 -2.77
N ALA A 177 -2.61 14.57 -3.13
CA ALA A 177 -1.72 13.86 -2.21
C ALA A 177 -0.56 14.77 -1.75
N ALA A 178 0.05 15.55 -2.66
CA ALA A 178 1.14 16.46 -2.33
C ALA A 178 0.68 17.60 -1.43
N ASP A 179 -0.46 18.22 -1.73
CA ASP A 179 -1.07 19.27 -0.89
C ASP A 179 -1.41 18.76 0.51
N LEU A 180 -2.02 17.59 0.60
CA LEU A 180 -2.33 16.92 1.87
C LEU A 180 -1.09 16.80 2.76
N HIS A 181 0.02 16.32 2.22
CA HIS A 181 1.26 16.16 2.99
C HIS A 181 1.91 17.50 3.38
N ARG A 182 1.79 18.56 2.56
CA ARG A 182 2.28 19.89 2.93
C ARG A 182 1.47 20.47 4.09
N ARG A 183 0.15 20.50 3.96
CA ARG A 183 -0.76 20.97 5.02
C ARG A 183 -0.58 20.20 6.33
N ALA A 184 -0.39 18.90 6.26
CA ALA A 184 -0.14 18.06 7.44
C ALA A 184 1.13 18.49 8.18
N LEU A 185 2.21 18.83 7.47
CA LEU A 185 3.43 19.36 8.08
C LEU A 185 3.21 20.72 8.76
N GLU A 186 2.45 21.63 8.14
CA GLU A 186 2.14 22.93 8.69
C GLU A 186 1.40 22.87 10.03
N VAL A 187 0.55 21.83 10.21
CA VAL A 187 -0.20 21.60 11.46
C VAL A 187 0.48 20.58 12.39
N GLY A 188 1.69 20.12 12.06
CA GLY A 188 2.48 19.22 12.91
C GLY A 188 2.06 17.74 12.88
N ILE A 189 1.24 17.29 11.92
CA ILE A 189 0.88 15.89 11.73
C ILE A 189 1.98 15.18 10.94
N THR A 190 2.84 14.43 11.64
CA THR A 190 4.06 13.83 11.05
C THR A 190 4.10 12.30 11.09
N ASN A 191 3.18 11.63 11.79
CA ASN A 191 3.21 10.19 12.01
C ASN A 191 1.82 9.54 11.96
N SER A 192 1.03 9.91 10.94
CA SER A 192 -0.23 9.22 10.67
C SER A 192 0.01 7.79 10.16
N VAL A 193 -0.87 6.86 10.55
CA VAL A 193 -0.67 5.42 10.31
C VAL A 193 -0.79 5.04 8.83
N ALA A 194 -1.64 5.76 8.08
CA ALA A 194 -1.95 5.48 6.67
C ALA A 194 -2.45 6.74 5.96
N THR A 195 -2.52 6.71 4.63
CA THR A 195 -3.07 7.81 3.83
C THR A 195 -4.52 8.13 4.18
N CYS A 196 -5.37 7.10 4.38
CA CYS A 196 -6.76 7.31 4.79
C CYS A 196 -6.86 7.97 6.16
N THR A 197 -6.02 7.62 7.11
CA THR A 197 -5.97 8.23 8.43
C THR A 197 -5.56 9.70 8.32
N LEU A 198 -4.54 9.98 7.53
CA LEU A 198 -4.09 11.35 7.29
C LEU A 198 -5.18 12.23 6.66
N LEU A 199 -5.94 11.71 5.69
CA LEU A 199 -7.08 12.41 5.09
C LEU A 199 -8.10 12.81 6.15
N ILE A 200 -8.50 11.86 7.02
CA ILE A 200 -9.49 12.10 8.08
C ILE A 200 -8.95 13.09 9.12
N GLU A 201 -7.69 12.95 9.55
CA GLU A 201 -7.03 13.88 10.48
C GLU A 201 -6.97 15.32 9.93
N MET A 202 -6.91 15.45 8.59
CA MET A 202 -6.96 16.73 7.89
C MET A 202 -8.39 17.22 7.56
N GLY A 203 -9.42 16.54 8.10
CA GLY A 203 -10.83 16.90 7.93
C GLY A 203 -11.43 16.56 6.58
N GLU A 204 -10.81 15.65 5.82
CA GLU A 204 -11.31 15.24 4.51
C GLU A 204 -12.12 13.93 4.60
N GLU A 205 -13.18 13.84 3.81
CA GLU A 205 -13.94 12.62 3.62
C GLU A 205 -13.17 11.64 2.71
N VAL A 206 -13.26 10.34 3.01
CA VAL A 206 -12.68 9.27 2.20
C VAL A 206 -13.77 8.43 1.54
N HIS A 207 -13.51 7.98 0.31
CA HIS A 207 -14.42 7.13 -0.45
C HIS A 207 -13.88 5.71 -0.51
N PHE A 208 -14.76 4.73 -0.39
CA PHE A 208 -14.35 3.32 -0.36
C PHE A 208 -14.24 2.73 -1.78
N SER A 209 -13.29 1.82 -1.94
CA SER A 209 -13.19 0.88 -3.04
C SER A 209 -13.19 -0.54 -2.52
N ILE A 210 -13.49 -1.49 -3.40
CA ILE A 210 -13.60 -2.90 -3.03
C ILE A 210 -12.25 -3.47 -2.61
N GLY A 211 -12.23 -4.19 -1.48
CA GLY A 211 -11.08 -4.98 -1.01
C GLY A 211 -11.32 -6.48 -1.18
N SER A 212 -10.36 -7.26 -0.72
CA SER A 212 -10.44 -8.72 -0.73
C SER A 212 -9.84 -9.30 0.55
N GLU A 213 -10.49 -10.30 1.13
CA GLU A 213 -9.93 -11.07 2.26
C GLU A 213 -8.60 -11.73 1.91
N LEU A 214 -8.35 -12.00 0.61
CA LEU A 214 -7.09 -12.56 0.13
C LEU A 214 -5.96 -11.51 0.05
N ASN A 215 -6.29 -10.21 0.05
CA ASN A 215 -5.31 -9.12 0.01
C ASN A 215 -4.65 -8.91 1.39
N ILE A 216 -4.11 -10.01 1.95
CA ILE A 216 -3.51 -10.03 3.28
C ILE A 216 -2.22 -9.22 3.36
N LYS A 217 -1.97 -8.62 4.52
CA LYS A 217 -0.72 -7.92 4.83
C LYS A 217 0.22 -8.84 5.61
N LEU A 218 1.36 -9.19 5.03
CA LEU A 218 2.34 -10.08 5.65
C LEU A 218 3.08 -9.37 6.80
N THR A 219 2.63 -9.58 8.02
CA THR A 219 3.16 -8.92 9.24
C THR A 219 3.77 -9.89 10.23
N THR A 220 3.35 -11.14 10.20
CA THR A 220 3.78 -12.22 11.10
C THR A 220 4.32 -13.43 10.33
N PRO A 221 5.05 -14.36 10.97
CA PRO A 221 5.47 -15.61 10.33
C PRO A 221 4.29 -16.48 9.87
N ASP A 222 3.14 -16.39 10.55
CA ASP A 222 1.95 -17.15 10.15
C ASP A 222 1.32 -16.61 8.86
N ASP A 223 1.39 -15.30 8.63
CA ASP A 223 0.94 -14.71 7.35
C ASP A 223 1.75 -15.27 6.17
N LEU A 224 3.04 -15.58 6.35
CA LEU A 224 3.85 -16.22 5.32
C LEU A 224 3.41 -17.65 5.03
N LYS A 225 2.95 -18.39 6.05
CA LYS A 225 2.39 -19.74 5.85
C LYS A 225 1.08 -19.68 5.06
N ILE A 226 0.21 -18.74 5.42
CA ILE A 226 -1.04 -18.48 4.69
C ILE A 226 -0.75 -18.10 3.24
N PHE A 227 0.20 -17.18 3.02
CA PHE A 227 0.58 -16.78 1.66
C PHE A 227 1.10 -17.96 0.82
N LYS A 228 1.95 -18.84 1.40
CA LYS A 228 2.42 -20.05 0.72
C LYS A 228 1.28 -20.97 0.32
N ALA A 229 0.30 -21.18 1.20
CA ALA A 229 -0.86 -21.99 0.92
C ALA A 229 -1.73 -21.39 -0.21
N LEU A 230 -1.95 -20.08 -0.20
CA LEU A 230 -2.69 -19.38 -1.26
C LEU A 230 -1.99 -19.49 -2.62
N LEU A 231 -0.65 -19.37 -2.66
CA LEU A 231 0.12 -19.55 -3.90
C LEU A 231 0.06 -20.99 -4.44
N ALA A 232 -0.05 -21.99 -3.57
CA ALA A 232 -0.20 -23.38 -4.01
C ALA A 232 -1.55 -23.58 -4.71
N LEU A 233 -2.64 -23.07 -4.12
CA LEU A 233 -3.99 -23.12 -4.71
C LEU A 233 -4.09 -22.43 -6.08
N GLN A 234 -3.38 -21.31 -6.29
CA GLN A 234 -3.37 -20.62 -7.59
C GLN A 234 -2.68 -21.38 -8.72
N LYS A 235 -1.86 -22.39 -8.41
CA LYS A 235 -1.17 -23.22 -9.41
C LYS A 235 -1.99 -24.44 -9.84
N GLU A 236 -3.01 -24.81 -9.06
CA GLU A 236 -3.85 -25.97 -9.29
C GLU A 236 -5.14 -25.64 -10.08
N GLY A 237 -5.45 -24.38 -10.25
CA GLY A 237 -6.60 -23.87 -11.02
C GLY A 237 -6.17 -23.13 -12.28
#